data_e4f6361c7f1117a80b63d3213af27e57
#
_entry.id   e4f6361c7f1117a80b63d3213af27e57
#
_cell.length_a   1.000
_cell.length_b   1.000
_cell.length_c   1.000
_cell.angle_alpha   90.00
_cell.angle_beta   90.00
_cell.angle_gamma   90.00
#
_symmetry.space_group_name_H-M   'P 1'
#
loop_
_entity.id
_entity.type
_entity.pdbx_description
1 polymer ?
#
loop_
_entity_poly.entity_id
_entity_poly.type
_entity_poly.pdbx_seq_one_letter_code
_entity_poly.pdbx_strand_id
1 'polypeptide(L)'
;MSRYRTRSWRAFEPSPAPAPLTTAGTVRILGLDPGSRRTGFGFIESRAGGLTVIAHGCLNVSTASPMARLRLIFEGLRTLMEQHAPVEVAIERVFVSRNVDSALKLGQARGAALCAVPQGIPVFEYAPRAIKLAVVGSGAAEKLQVAHMIRALLCLTERPGADAADALAVAVCHAHSRTLGLLAQDARAGAQLRVRR
;
A
#
# COMPACT_ATOMS: atom_id res chain seq x y z
N MET A 1 11.02 26.02 -43.54
CA MET A 1 10.51 26.31 -42.19
C MET A 1 9.44 25.27 -41.85
N SER A 2 9.83 24.27 -41.09
CA SER A 2 8.95 23.16 -40.67
C SER A 2 8.08 23.63 -39.49
N ARG A 3 6.76 23.63 -39.65
CA ARG A 3 5.82 23.95 -38.59
C ARG A 3 5.65 22.69 -37.72
N TYR A 4 6.23 22.69 -36.54
CA TYR A 4 5.90 21.72 -35.52
C TYR A 4 4.40 21.87 -35.15
N ARG A 5 3.55 20.93 -35.60
CA ARG A 5 2.20 20.79 -35.08
C ARG A 5 2.32 20.31 -33.64
N THR A 6 2.07 21.17 -32.68
CA THR A 6 1.84 20.78 -31.29
C THR A 6 0.60 19.86 -31.27
N ARG A 7 0.81 18.56 -31.08
CA ARG A 7 -0.30 17.68 -30.70
C ARG A 7 -0.85 18.21 -29.39
N SER A 8 -2.12 18.59 -29.38
CA SER A 8 -2.81 18.91 -28.14
C SER A 8 -2.70 17.71 -27.20
N TRP A 9 -2.08 17.90 -26.06
CA TRP A 9 -2.14 16.95 -24.98
C TRP A 9 -3.62 16.80 -24.62
N ARG A 10 -4.19 15.62 -24.78
CA ARG A 10 -5.50 15.33 -24.22
C ARG A 10 -5.37 15.56 -22.73
N ALA A 11 -6.26 16.36 -22.16
CA ALA A 11 -6.33 16.55 -20.74
C ALA A 11 -6.39 15.15 -20.07
N PHE A 12 -5.51 14.92 -19.13
CA PHE A 12 -5.55 13.71 -18.31
C PHE A 12 -6.90 13.71 -17.58
N GLU A 13 -7.81 12.84 -17.98
CA GLU A 13 -9.02 12.62 -17.22
C GLU A 13 -8.62 11.88 -15.94
N PRO A 14 -8.89 12.45 -14.76
CA PRO A 14 -8.61 11.75 -13.52
C PRO A 14 -9.40 10.42 -13.54
N SER A 15 -8.73 9.34 -13.12
CA SER A 15 -9.39 8.05 -12.92
C SER A 15 -10.64 8.25 -12.06
N PRO A 16 -11.78 7.61 -12.40
CA PRO A 16 -12.97 7.72 -11.59
C PRO A 16 -12.63 7.38 -10.13
N ALA A 17 -13.31 8.07 -9.20
CA ALA A 17 -13.15 7.80 -7.77
C ALA A 17 -13.26 6.28 -7.53
N PRO A 18 -12.43 5.71 -6.65
CA PRO A 18 -12.47 4.28 -6.37
C PRO A 18 -13.90 3.86 -6.03
N ALA A 19 -14.32 2.73 -6.60
CA ALA A 19 -15.63 2.17 -6.33
C ALA A 19 -15.82 2.00 -4.81
N PRO A 20 -17.05 2.14 -4.28
CA PRO A 20 -17.31 1.96 -2.87
C PRO A 20 -16.83 0.56 -2.44
N LEU A 21 -16.20 0.50 -1.26
CA LEU A 21 -15.68 -0.74 -0.68
C LEU A 21 -16.82 -1.76 -0.57
N THR A 22 -16.65 -2.94 -1.17
CA THR A 22 -17.67 -4.00 -1.09
C THR A 22 -17.59 -4.69 0.27
N THR A 23 -18.74 -4.95 0.88
CA THR A 23 -18.86 -5.60 2.20
C THR A 23 -18.69 -7.12 2.15
N ALA A 24 -18.95 -7.73 1.01
CA ALA A 24 -19.00 -9.18 0.85
C ALA A 24 -17.71 -9.72 0.24
N GLY A 25 -17.07 -10.67 0.95
CA GLY A 25 -16.03 -11.51 0.38
C GLY A 25 -14.62 -11.29 0.96
N THR A 26 -13.71 -12.07 0.43
CA THR A 26 -12.27 -11.98 0.68
C THR A 26 -11.69 -10.82 -0.12
N VAL A 27 -10.93 -9.95 0.53
CA VAL A 27 -10.22 -8.84 -0.12
C VAL A 27 -8.73 -9.08 -0.03
N ARG A 28 -8.06 -9.14 -1.18
CA ARG A 28 -6.61 -9.26 -1.23
C ARG A 28 -5.98 -7.88 -1.33
N ILE A 29 -5.12 -7.57 -0.38
CA ILE A 29 -4.48 -6.27 -0.19
C ILE A 29 -2.98 -6.43 -0.38
N LEU A 30 -2.36 -5.55 -1.16
CA LEU A 30 -0.93 -5.38 -1.23
C LEU A 30 -0.52 -4.18 -0.37
N GLY A 31 0.32 -4.40 0.64
CA GLY A 31 1.04 -3.35 1.35
C GLY A 31 2.42 -3.13 0.75
N LEU A 32 2.79 -1.86 0.58
CA LEU A 32 4.08 -1.43 0.03
C LEU A 32 4.82 -0.49 0.97
N ASP A 33 6.11 -0.75 1.15
CA ASP A 33 7.08 0.14 1.76
C ASP A 33 8.21 0.43 0.76
N PRO A 34 8.06 1.42 -0.14
CA PRO A 34 9.04 1.71 -1.17
C PRO A 34 10.29 2.36 -0.60
N GLY A 35 11.44 1.78 -0.87
CA GLY A 35 12.75 2.37 -0.61
C GLY A 35 13.66 2.35 -1.83
N SER A 36 14.62 3.27 -1.91
CA SER A 36 15.50 3.44 -3.08
C SER A 36 16.50 2.30 -3.32
N ARG A 37 16.71 1.44 -2.35
CA ARG A 37 17.59 0.26 -2.42
C ARG A 37 16.85 -1.04 -2.14
N ARG A 38 15.79 -0.96 -1.37
CA ARG A 38 14.98 -2.09 -0.91
C ARG A 38 13.53 -1.63 -0.89
N THR A 39 12.66 -2.41 -1.49
CA THR A 39 11.21 -2.16 -1.49
C THR A 39 10.52 -3.34 -0.84
N GLY A 40 9.94 -3.12 0.34
CA GLY A 40 9.13 -4.11 1.04
C GLY A 40 7.79 -4.32 0.36
N PHE A 41 7.31 -5.56 0.36
CA PHE A 41 5.95 -5.90 -0.08
C PHE A 41 5.33 -6.94 0.86
N GLY A 42 4.01 -6.87 1.02
CA GLY A 42 3.24 -7.85 1.77
C GLY A 42 1.84 -8.00 1.21
N PHE A 43 1.47 -9.21 0.82
CA PHE A 43 0.12 -9.57 0.36
C PHE A 43 -0.62 -10.26 1.49
N ILE A 44 -1.78 -9.75 1.83
CA ILE A 44 -2.69 -10.35 2.80
C ILE A 44 -4.08 -10.55 2.20
N GLU A 45 -4.79 -11.53 2.70
CA GLU A 45 -6.24 -11.63 2.52
C GLU A 45 -6.96 -11.19 3.79
N SER A 46 -7.91 -10.28 3.64
CA SER A 46 -8.82 -9.83 4.69
C SER A 46 -10.18 -10.48 4.50
N ARG A 47 -10.65 -11.18 5.52
CA ARG A 47 -11.95 -11.87 5.58
C ARG A 47 -12.67 -11.48 6.87
N ALA A 48 -13.96 -11.79 6.97
CA ALA A 48 -14.72 -11.61 8.22
C ALA A 48 -14.10 -12.33 9.44
N GLY A 49 -13.35 -13.43 9.20
CA GLY A 49 -12.70 -14.21 10.24
C GLY A 49 -11.24 -13.82 10.57
N GLY A 50 -10.68 -12.78 9.93
CA GLY A 50 -9.32 -12.37 10.21
C GLY A 50 -8.45 -12.09 8.97
N LEU A 51 -7.16 -11.99 9.21
CA LEU A 51 -6.14 -11.70 8.21
C LEU A 51 -5.26 -12.92 7.96
N THR A 52 -4.94 -13.20 6.70
CA THR A 52 -4.04 -14.31 6.32
C THR A 52 -2.97 -13.76 5.38
N VAL A 53 -1.71 -14.11 5.61
CA VAL A 53 -0.60 -13.77 4.71
C VAL A 53 -0.60 -14.69 3.50
N ILE A 54 -0.48 -14.11 2.32
CA ILE A 54 -0.32 -14.83 1.05
C ILE A 54 1.16 -14.89 0.65
N ALA A 55 1.82 -13.72 0.67
CA ALA A 55 3.24 -13.60 0.35
C ALA A 55 3.80 -12.33 0.99
N HIS A 56 5.07 -12.34 1.31
CA HIS A 56 5.78 -11.13 1.76
C HIS A 56 7.26 -11.22 1.40
N GLY A 57 7.92 -10.10 1.33
CA GLY A 57 9.34 -10.07 1.03
C GLY A 57 9.88 -8.68 0.78
N CYS A 58 11.04 -8.64 0.14
CA CYS A 58 11.73 -7.41 -0.20
C CYS A 58 12.38 -7.54 -1.57
N LEU A 59 12.10 -6.60 -2.46
CA LEU A 59 12.86 -6.41 -3.70
C LEU A 59 14.17 -5.68 -3.36
N ASN A 60 15.27 -6.42 -3.35
CA ASN A 60 16.60 -5.84 -3.10
C ASN A 60 17.26 -5.43 -4.42
N VAL A 61 17.34 -4.14 -4.66
CA VAL A 61 17.89 -3.53 -5.88
C VAL A 61 19.18 -2.76 -5.59
N SER A 62 19.81 -2.96 -4.42
CA SER A 62 20.93 -2.16 -3.91
C SER A 62 22.18 -2.21 -4.82
N THR A 63 22.42 -3.32 -5.52
CA THR A 63 23.59 -3.53 -6.39
C THR A 63 23.41 -2.93 -7.80
N ALA A 64 22.19 -2.57 -8.20
CA ALA A 64 21.91 -2.01 -9.51
C ALA A 64 22.25 -0.50 -9.58
N SER A 65 22.48 0.00 -10.80
CA SER A 65 22.59 1.44 -11.05
C SER A 65 21.29 2.17 -10.72
N PRO A 66 21.29 3.49 -10.45
CA PRO A 66 20.08 4.24 -10.09
C PRO A 66 18.90 4.04 -11.06
N MET A 67 19.15 4.10 -12.36
CA MET A 67 18.11 3.88 -13.37
C MET A 67 17.61 2.45 -13.41
N ALA A 68 18.53 1.47 -13.31
CA ALA A 68 18.18 0.06 -13.28
C ALA A 68 17.33 -0.30 -12.04
N ARG A 69 17.57 0.35 -10.89
CA ARG A 69 16.76 0.16 -9.67
C ARG A 69 15.30 0.48 -9.90
N LEU A 70 15.00 1.60 -10.54
CA LEU A 70 13.61 2.01 -10.79
C LEU A 70 12.90 1.00 -11.70
N ARG A 71 13.58 0.51 -12.73
CA ARG A 71 13.07 -0.55 -13.60
C ARG A 71 12.82 -1.83 -12.84
N LEU A 72 13.78 -2.30 -12.04
CA LEU A 72 13.64 -3.53 -11.25
C LEU A 72 12.52 -3.44 -10.21
N ILE A 73 12.32 -2.26 -9.59
CA ILE A 73 11.17 -2.04 -8.69
C ILE A 73 9.87 -2.17 -9.47
N PHE A 74 9.75 -1.48 -10.61
CA PHE A 74 8.56 -1.49 -11.43
C PHE A 74 8.23 -2.91 -11.94
N GLU A 75 9.19 -3.59 -12.58
CA GLU A 75 9.01 -4.91 -13.17
C GLU A 75 8.75 -5.97 -12.08
N GLY A 76 9.50 -5.93 -10.97
CA GLY A 76 9.32 -6.85 -9.85
C GLY A 76 7.95 -6.73 -9.20
N LEU A 77 7.46 -5.49 -8.96
CA LEU A 77 6.12 -5.28 -8.41
C LEU A 77 5.02 -5.68 -9.39
N ARG A 78 5.19 -5.43 -10.69
CA ARG A 78 4.24 -5.90 -11.71
C ARG A 78 4.10 -7.40 -11.69
N THR A 79 5.21 -8.13 -11.74
CA THR A 79 5.22 -9.59 -11.67
C THR A 79 4.54 -10.11 -10.41
N LEU A 80 4.82 -9.51 -9.25
CA LEU A 80 4.18 -9.89 -7.99
C LEU A 80 2.68 -9.63 -8.01
N MET A 81 2.23 -8.52 -8.59
CA MET A 81 0.80 -8.21 -8.71
C MET A 81 0.08 -9.13 -9.70
N GLU A 82 0.73 -9.51 -10.79
CA GLU A 82 0.20 -10.52 -11.72
C GLU A 82 0.07 -11.90 -11.06
N GLN A 83 1.04 -12.30 -10.24
CA GLN A 83 1.01 -13.57 -9.50
C GLN A 83 -0.03 -13.63 -8.40
N HIS A 84 -0.19 -12.54 -7.65
CA HIS A 84 -1.00 -12.54 -6.43
C HIS A 84 -2.34 -11.80 -6.57
N ALA A 85 -2.58 -11.10 -7.68
CA ALA A 85 -3.83 -10.44 -8.04
C ALA A 85 -4.48 -9.64 -6.89
N PRO A 86 -3.80 -8.62 -6.31
CA PRO A 86 -4.40 -7.76 -5.30
C PRO A 86 -5.51 -6.91 -5.92
N VAL A 87 -6.55 -6.61 -5.16
CA VAL A 87 -7.65 -5.74 -5.58
C VAL A 87 -7.56 -4.35 -4.96
N GLU A 88 -6.73 -4.19 -3.94
CA GLU A 88 -6.44 -2.92 -3.27
C GLU A 88 -4.94 -2.85 -2.95
N VAL A 89 -4.36 -1.65 -3.08
CA VAL A 89 -2.95 -1.39 -2.73
C VAL A 89 -2.89 -0.34 -1.64
N ALA A 90 -2.08 -0.58 -0.63
CA ALA A 90 -1.79 0.36 0.44
C ALA A 90 -0.32 0.70 0.46
N ILE A 91 0.02 1.97 0.67
CA ILE A 91 1.40 2.44 0.65
C ILE A 91 1.65 3.44 1.78
N GLU A 92 2.84 3.40 2.38
CA GLU A 92 3.20 4.39 3.39
C GLU A 92 3.40 5.77 2.76
N ARG A 93 2.87 6.81 3.41
CA ARG A 93 3.08 8.20 3.00
C ARG A 93 4.49 8.65 3.37
N VAL A 94 5.24 9.13 2.39
CA VAL A 94 6.58 9.65 2.61
C VAL A 94 6.52 11.08 3.13
N PHE A 95 7.22 11.36 4.21
CA PHE A 95 7.50 12.72 4.67
C PHE A 95 8.92 13.11 4.25
N VAL A 96 9.10 14.36 3.83
CA VAL A 96 10.39 14.88 3.38
C VAL A 96 11.41 14.76 4.50
N SER A 97 12.50 14.05 4.25
CA SER A 97 13.65 13.98 5.15
C SER A 97 14.50 15.26 5.05
N ARG A 98 15.35 15.50 6.03
CA ARG A 98 16.29 16.64 6.00
C ARG A 98 17.29 16.57 4.84
N ASN A 99 17.54 15.39 4.28
CA ASN A 99 18.43 15.17 3.16
C ASN A 99 17.64 15.13 1.85
N VAL A 100 17.79 16.18 1.03
CA VAL A 100 17.08 16.37 -0.24
C VAL A 100 17.41 15.27 -1.25
N ASP A 101 18.68 14.83 -1.37
CA ASP A 101 19.09 13.78 -2.30
C ASP A 101 18.42 12.44 -1.95
N SER A 102 18.38 12.11 -0.67
CA SER A 102 17.66 10.92 -0.19
C SER A 102 16.16 11.00 -0.43
N ALA A 103 15.56 12.17 -0.24
CA ALA A 103 14.14 12.39 -0.49
C ALA A 103 13.81 12.25 -1.98
N LEU A 104 14.64 12.78 -2.88
CA LEU A 104 14.46 12.63 -4.33
C LEU A 104 14.56 11.17 -4.76
N LYS A 105 15.59 10.43 -4.29
CA LYS A 105 15.75 9.00 -4.59
C LYS A 105 14.57 8.16 -4.07
N LEU A 106 14.06 8.49 -2.90
CA LEU A 106 12.89 7.83 -2.33
C LEU A 106 11.63 8.14 -3.12
N GLY A 107 11.43 9.41 -3.52
CA GLY A 107 10.33 9.82 -4.38
C GLY A 107 10.32 9.11 -5.73
N GLN A 108 11.51 8.94 -6.36
CA GLN A 108 11.66 8.18 -7.60
C GLN A 108 11.27 6.70 -7.42
N ALA A 109 11.77 6.04 -6.36
CA ALA A 109 11.43 4.65 -6.07
C ALA A 109 9.94 4.46 -5.81
N ARG A 110 9.33 5.40 -5.04
CA ARG A 110 7.89 5.43 -4.81
C ARG A 110 7.11 5.62 -6.11
N GLY A 111 7.55 6.53 -6.99
CA GLY A 111 6.95 6.74 -8.31
C GLY A 111 6.98 5.47 -9.15
N ALA A 112 8.13 4.77 -9.20
CA ALA A 112 8.26 3.49 -9.89
C ALA A 112 7.31 2.42 -9.33
N ALA A 113 7.18 2.34 -7.99
CA ALA A 113 6.25 1.42 -7.34
C ALA A 113 4.78 1.73 -7.67
N LEU A 114 4.39 3.00 -7.65
CA LEU A 114 3.02 3.43 -8.01
C LEU A 114 2.69 3.20 -9.48
N CYS A 115 3.65 3.45 -10.39
CA CYS A 115 3.48 3.18 -11.81
C CYS A 115 3.33 1.68 -12.13
N ALA A 116 3.82 0.79 -11.25
CA ALA A 116 3.65 -0.64 -11.40
C ALA A 116 2.22 -1.12 -11.10
N VAL A 117 1.43 -0.33 -10.34
CA VAL A 117 0.05 -0.67 -10.00
C VAL A 117 -0.82 -0.60 -11.26
N PRO A 118 -1.53 -1.68 -11.63
CA PRO A 118 -2.43 -1.69 -12.77
C PRO A 118 -3.53 -0.64 -12.65
N GLN A 119 -3.92 -0.07 -13.81
CA GLN A 119 -5.04 0.86 -13.85
C GLN A 119 -6.31 0.19 -13.32
N GLY A 120 -7.08 0.91 -12.50
CA GLY A 120 -8.32 0.42 -11.89
C GLY A 120 -8.14 -0.18 -10.49
N ILE A 121 -6.92 -0.49 -10.06
CA ILE A 121 -6.67 -0.90 -8.66
C ILE A 121 -6.50 0.37 -7.81
N PRO A 122 -7.36 0.59 -6.79
CA PRO A 122 -7.26 1.74 -5.90
C PRO A 122 -6.02 1.68 -5.02
N VAL A 123 -5.38 2.85 -4.82
CA VAL A 123 -4.21 3.00 -3.96
C VAL A 123 -4.57 3.87 -2.77
N PHE A 124 -4.27 3.40 -1.56
CA PHE A 124 -4.53 4.07 -0.30
C PHE A 124 -3.22 4.44 0.40
N GLU A 125 -3.13 5.64 0.92
CA GLU A 125 -1.93 6.17 1.56
C GLU A 125 -2.12 6.33 3.07
N TYR A 126 -1.15 5.85 3.85
CA TYR A 126 -1.18 5.90 5.30
C TYR A 126 0.03 6.61 5.89
N ALA A 127 -0.18 7.51 6.84
CA ALA A 127 0.90 8.13 7.58
C ALA A 127 1.58 7.10 8.51
N PRO A 128 2.91 7.18 8.76
CA PRO A 128 3.63 6.27 9.65
C PRO A 128 2.98 6.13 11.04
N ARG A 129 2.50 7.25 11.60
CA ARG A 129 1.81 7.25 12.90
C ARG A 129 0.49 6.47 12.85
N ALA A 130 -0.26 6.56 11.76
CA ALA A 130 -1.52 5.83 11.59
C ALA A 130 -1.27 4.32 11.48
N ILE A 131 -0.22 3.90 10.77
CA ILE A 131 0.20 2.50 10.66
C ILE A 131 0.52 1.95 12.04
N LYS A 132 1.36 2.64 12.83
CA LYS A 132 1.71 2.23 14.19
C LYS A 132 0.48 2.12 15.10
N LEU A 133 -0.40 3.10 15.02
CA LEU A 133 -1.65 3.11 15.82
C LEU A 133 -2.54 1.92 15.45
N ALA A 134 -2.71 1.62 14.18
CA ALA A 134 -3.55 0.53 13.70
C ALA A 134 -3.01 -0.87 14.07
N VAL A 135 -1.67 -1.03 14.14
CA VAL A 135 -1.02 -2.32 14.42
C VAL A 135 -0.81 -2.56 15.91
N VAL A 136 -0.36 -1.53 16.65
CA VAL A 136 0.09 -1.66 18.06
C VAL A 136 -0.84 -0.94 19.04
N GLY A 137 -1.75 -0.09 18.55
CA GLY A 137 -2.58 0.77 19.40
C GLY A 137 -1.85 2.04 19.90
N SER A 138 -0.60 2.28 19.49
CA SER A 138 0.19 3.45 19.85
C SER A 138 0.96 4.00 18.65
N GLY A 139 0.72 5.28 18.32
CA GLY A 139 1.44 5.96 17.25
C GLY A 139 2.92 6.24 17.55
N ALA A 140 3.35 6.07 18.80
CA ALA A 140 4.74 6.22 19.25
C ALA A 140 5.50 4.88 19.32
N ALA A 141 4.86 3.76 18.91
CA ALA A 141 5.46 2.44 18.96
C ALA A 141 6.81 2.37 18.21
N GLU A 142 7.73 1.59 18.75
CA GLU A 142 9.02 1.33 18.11
C GLU A 142 8.89 0.28 16.99
N LYS A 143 9.84 0.27 16.05
CA LYS A 143 9.84 -0.70 14.93
C LYS A 143 9.81 -2.16 15.40
N LEU A 144 10.50 -2.50 16.47
CA LEU A 144 10.50 -3.85 17.03
C LEU A 144 9.13 -4.28 17.54
N GLN A 145 8.37 -3.36 18.15
CA GLN A 145 7.01 -3.61 18.63
C GLN A 145 6.06 -3.84 17.46
N VAL A 146 6.17 -3.03 16.39
CA VAL A 146 5.38 -3.22 15.17
C VAL A 146 5.66 -4.58 14.55
N ALA A 147 6.93 -4.96 14.37
CA ALA A 147 7.31 -6.25 13.80
C ALA A 147 6.82 -7.44 14.66
N HIS A 148 6.86 -7.31 15.99
CA HIS A 148 6.33 -8.31 16.90
C HIS A 148 4.81 -8.47 16.73
N MET A 149 4.08 -7.36 16.70
CA MET A 149 2.62 -7.38 16.53
C MET A 149 2.21 -7.91 15.15
N ILE A 150 2.92 -7.58 14.09
CA ILE A 150 2.69 -8.14 12.75
C ILE A 150 2.84 -9.66 12.77
N ARG A 151 3.88 -10.19 13.42
CA ARG A 151 4.06 -11.63 13.57
C ARG A 151 2.86 -12.27 14.30
N ALA A 152 2.39 -11.66 15.38
CA ALA A 152 1.27 -12.17 16.17
C ALA A 152 -0.06 -12.08 15.41
N LEU A 153 -0.39 -10.90 14.83
CA LEU A 153 -1.66 -10.68 14.12
C LEU A 153 -1.83 -11.56 12.88
N LEU A 154 -0.71 -11.87 12.22
CA LEU A 154 -0.70 -12.68 11.00
C LEU A 154 -0.28 -14.14 11.24
N CYS A 155 -0.14 -14.56 12.51
CA CYS A 155 0.25 -15.91 12.93
C CYS A 155 1.49 -16.45 12.19
N LEU A 156 2.51 -15.59 11.97
CA LEU A 156 3.72 -15.97 11.26
C LEU A 156 4.61 -16.84 12.14
N THR A 157 5.06 -17.97 11.61
CA THR A 157 5.99 -18.89 12.29
C THR A 157 7.35 -18.26 12.48
N GLU A 158 7.84 -17.56 11.45
CA GLU A 158 9.12 -16.87 11.47
C GLU A 158 8.94 -15.34 11.48
N ARG A 159 9.97 -14.65 11.95
CA ARG A 159 10.00 -13.19 11.93
C ARG A 159 10.27 -12.69 10.51
N PRO A 160 9.39 -11.90 9.89
CA PRO A 160 9.66 -11.31 8.60
C PRO A 160 10.85 -10.35 8.66
N GLY A 161 11.58 -10.21 7.56
CA GLY A 161 12.61 -9.18 7.41
C GLY A 161 12.01 -7.78 7.62
N ALA A 162 12.85 -6.80 7.99
CA ALA A 162 12.39 -5.46 8.37
C ALA A 162 11.49 -4.80 7.31
N ASP A 163 11.93 -4.77 6.04
CA ASP A 163 11.16 -4.15 4.94
C ASP A 163 9.83 -4.87 4.69
N ALA A 164 9.83 -6.21 4.81
CA ALA A 164 8.61 -7.01 4.69
C ALA A 164 7.65 -6.78 5.86
N ALA A 165 8.17 -6.61 7.09
CA ALA A 165 7.36 -6.30 8.27
C ALA A 165 6.69 -4.92 8.15
N ASP A 166 7.44 -3.92 7.65
CA ASP A 166 6.93 -2.57 7.41
C ASP A 166 5.82 -2.60 6.34
N ALA A 167 6.01 -3.32 5.24
CA ALA A 167 5.00 -3.49 4.20
C ALA A 167 3.74 -4.26 4.68
N LEU A 168 3.90 -5.32 5.46
CA LEU A 168 2.78 -6.03 6.09
C LEU A 168 2.03 -5.14 7.07
N ALA A 169 2.72 -4.26 7.81
CA ALA A 169 2.09 -3.30 8.71
C ALA A 169 1.20 -2.31 7.95
N VAL A 170 1.63 -1.86 6.77
CA VAL A 170 0.81 -1.03 5.86
C VAL A 170 -0.45 -1.78 5.41
N ALA A 171 -0.31 -3.04 5.00
CA ALA A 171 -1.45 -3.87 4.58
C ALA A 171 -2.47 -4.10 5.73
N VAL A 172 -1.99 -4.40 6.95
CA VAL A 172 -2.83 -4.57 8.15
C VAL A 172 -3.53 -3.27 8.52
N CYS A 173 -2.83 -2.14 8.47
CA CYS A 173 -3.41 -0.82 8.70
C CYS A 173 -4.57 -0.56 7.73
N HIS A 174 -4.39 -0.88 6.46
CA HIS A 174 -5.44 -0.73 5.46
C HIS A 174 -6.63 -1.64 5.74
N ALA A 175 -6.42 -2.91 6.05
CA ALA A 175 -7.48 -3.86 6.36
C ALA A 175 -8.33 -3.38 7.55
N HIS A 176 -7.72 -2.89 8.62
CA HIS A 176 -8.43 -2.32 9.78
C HIS A 176 -9.19 -1.05 9.42
N SER A 177 -8.58 -0.12 8.68
CA SER A 177 -9.21 1.13 8.25
C SER A 177 -10.42 0.87 7.34
N ARG A 178 -10.32 -0.12 6.46
CA ARG A 178 -11.40 -0.59 5.58
C ARG A 178 -12.58 -1.09 6.39
N THR A 179 -12.34 -1.95 7.37
CA THR A 179 -13.38 -2.49 8.23
C THR A 179 -14.13 -1.39 8.99
N LEU A 180 -13.40 -0.43 9.57
CA LEU A 180 -13.98 0.72 10.25
C LEU A 180 -14.81 1.60 9.29
N GLY A 181 -14.33 1.80 8.06
CA GLY A 181 -15.06 2.54 7.02
C GLY A 181 -16.39 1.88 6.66
N LEU A 182 -16.42 0.57 6.52
CA LEU A 182 -17.63 -0.20 6.24
C LEU A 182 -18.63 -0.11 7.39
N LEU A 183 -18.20 -0.31 8.63
CA LEU A 183 -19.05 -0.19 9.82
C LEU A 183 -19.65 1.22 9.94
N ALA A 184 -18.89 2.26 9.61
CA ALA A 184 -19.39 3.64 9.61
C ALA A 184 -20.43 3.89 8.50
N GLN A 185 -20.30 3.25 7.34
CA GLN A 185 -21.28 3.34 6.25
C GLN A 185 -22.58 2.64 6.65
N ASP A 186 -22.52 1.45 7.21
CA ASP A 186 -23.69 0.68 7.66
C ASP A 186 -24.45 1.43 8.77
N ALA A 187 -23.73 2.03 9.72
CA ALA A 187 -24.33 2.83 10.78
C ALA A 187 -25.10 4.06 10.23
N ARG A 188 -24.53 4.74 9.21
CA ARG A 188 -25.19 5.89 8.56
C ARG A 188 -26.42 5.46 7.76
N ALA A 189 -26.35 4.35 7.03
CA ALA A 189 -27.49 3.81 6.29
C ALA A 189 -28.65 3.43 7.24
N GLY A 190 -28.34 2.78 8.37
CA GLY A 190 -29.32 2.43 9.40
C GLY A 190 -29.99 3.66 10.06
N ALA A 191 -29.22 4.74 10.28
CA ALA A 191 -29.75 5.99 10.83
C ALA A 191 -30.70 6.68 9.85
N GLN A 192 -30.39 6.71 8.55
CA GLN A 192 -31.26 7.31 7.53
C GLN A 192 -32.61 6.58 7.37
N LEU A 193 -32.61 5.25 7.53
CA LEU A 193 -33.83 4.45 7.49
C LEU A 193 -34.75 4.70 8.68
N ARG A 194 -34.21 5.07 9.86
CA ARG A 194 -35.00 5.39 11.07
C ARG A 194 -35.62 6.78 11.02
N VAL A 195 -35.04 7.72 10.29
CA VAL A 195 -35.54 9.09 10.15
C VAL A 195 -36.73 9.16 9.14
N ARG A 196 -36.84 8.16 8.25
CA ARG A 196 -37.92 8.09 7.24
C ARG A 196 -39.17 7.30 7.69
N ARG A 197 -39.22 6.81 8.92
CA ARG A 197 -40.37 6.20 9.58
C ARG A 197 -40.94 7.16 10.64
#